data_a89e7aa5129be47a1a73e93b26fd89d2
#
_entry.id   a89e7aa5129be47a1a73e93b26fd89d2
#
_cell.length_a   1.000
_cell.length_b   1.000
_cell.length_c   1.000
_cell.angle_alpha   90.00
_cell.angle_beta   90.00
_cell.angle_gamma   90.00
#
_symmetry.space_group_name_H-M   'P 1'
#
loop_
_entity.id
_entity.type
_entity.pdbx_description
1 polymer ?
#
loop_
_entity_poly.entity_id
_entity_poly.type
_entity_poly.pdbx_seq_one_letter_code
_entity_poly.pdbx_strand_id
1 'polypeptide(L)'
;MQLDDLYRVTFTTPESWTVTRPGGDGAEGQSFLIAEGRADGRVSARYRAANYPRRRADGALEPSFRGVLETDDGATILFHWEGLAAMTPSGMRALLGTVQHVTDDERYAWLNDRVCTVEGEVRPRETGDGFDVVLRVCLMTWEPVTGEREHAADIAGS
;
A
#
# COMPACT_ATOMS: atom_id res chain seq x y z
N MET A 1 -15.21 10.43 -6.09
CA MET A 1 -14.29 9.89 -5.06
C MET A 1 -13.20 10.91 -4.82
N GLN A 2 -12.95 11.26 -3.57
CA GLN A 2 -11.88 12.16 -3.16
C GLN A 2 -10.76 11.36 -2.49
N LEU A 3 -9.51 11.79 -2.70
CA LEU A 3 -8.32 11.21 -2.08
C LEU A 3 -7.62 12.28 -1.24
N ASP A 4 -7.43 12.00 0.04
CA ASP A 4 -6.73 12.87 0.99
C ASP A 4 -5.46 12.19 1.49
N ASP A 5 -4.34 12.90 1.48
CA ASP A 5 -3.05 12.36 1.95
C ASP A 5 -3.14 11.89 3.41
N LEU A 6 -2.73 10.65 3.65
CA LEU A 6 -2.66 10.07 4.99
C LEU A 6 -1.22 9.99 5.50
N TYR A 7 -0.37 9.29 4.80
CA TYR A 7 1.07 9.21 5.10
C TYR A 7 1.87 8.74 3.89
N ARG A 8 3.16 8.95 3.94
CA ARG A 8 4.14 8.39 3.00
C ARG A 8 5.00 7.37 3.71
N VAL A 9 5.37 6.30 3.01
CA VAL A 9 6.25 5.27 3.51
C VAL A 9 7.48 5.19 2.63
N THR A 10 8.65 5.10 3.25
CA THR A 10 9.88 4.68 2.58
C THR A 10 10.39 3.45 3.31
N PHE A 11 10.62 2.37 2.58
CA PHE A 11 11.14 1.14 3.17
C PHE A 11 12.15 0.45 2.27
N THR A 12 12.94 -0.43 2.88
CA THR A 12 13.86 -1.36 2.24
C THR A 12 13.40 -2.79 2.50
N THR A 13 13.98 -3.74 1.79
CA THR A 13 13.73 -5.17 1.99
C THR A 13 15.03 -5.86 2.43
N PRO A 14 15.37 -5.82 3.73
CA PRO A 14 16.63 -6.35 4.24
C PRO A 14 16.77 -7.87 4.06
N GLU A 15 15.65 -8.58 3.97
CA GLU A 15 15.65 -10.04 3.81
C GLU A 15 14.64 -10.45 2.74
N SER A 16 15.03 -11.38 1.86
CA SER A 16 14.16 -11.92 0.82
C SER A 16 14.51 -13.35 0.45
N TRP A 17 13.49 -14.12 0.11
CA TRP A 17 13.60 -15.50 -0.41
C TRP A 17 12.71 -15.62 -1.63
N THR A 18 13.17 -16.31 -2.66
CA THR A 18 12.40 -16.53 -3.88
C THR A 18 12.52 -17.98 -4.30
N VAL A 19 11.37 -18.58 -4.62
CA VAL A 19 11.27 -19.94 -5.15
C VAL A 19 10.59 -19.88 -6.51
N THR A 20 11.19 -20.51 -7.51
CA THR A 20 10.63 -20.64 -8.86
C THR A 20 10.15 -22.06 -9.05
N ARG A 21 8.96 -22.24 -9.62
CA ARG A 21 8.41 -23.58 -9.89
C ARG A 21 9.24 -24.29 -10.95
N PRO A 22 9.72 -25.54 -10.69
CA PRO A 22 10.37 -26.33 -11.71
C PRO A 22 9.35 -26.85 -12.75
N GLY A 23 9.76 -26.97 -14.02
CA GLY A 23 8.95 -27.56 -15.09
C GLY A 23 7.98 -26.61 -15.82
N GLY A 24 7.98 -25.34 -15.50
CA GLY A 24 7.28 -24.29 -16.28
C GLY A 24 8.25 -23.47 -17.13
N ASP A 25 7.76 -22.45 -17.82
CA ASP A 25 8.56 -21.50 -18.60
C ASP A 25 9.49 -20.61 -17.75
N GLY A 26 9.65 -20.94 -16.46
CA GLY A 26 10.49 -20.21 -15.52
C GLY A 26 9.96 -18.83 -15.09
N ALA A 27 8.77 -18.47 -15.55
CA ALA A 27 8.18 -17.15 -15.32
C ALA A 27 7.42 -17.02 -13.99
N GLU A 28 6.85 -18.12 -13.47
CA GLU A 28 6.11 -18.11 -12.21
C GLU A 28 7.02 -18.38 -11.02
N GLY A 29 6.91 -17.54 -10.02
CA GLY A 29 7.66 -17.67 -8.77
C GLY A 29 6.88 -17.11 -7.59
N GLN A 30 7.32 -17.51 -6.41
CA GLN A 30 6.82 -17.04 -5.14
C GLN A 30 7.97 -16.46 -4.34
N SER A 31 7.77 -15.28 -3.76
CA SER A 31 8.76 -14.65 -2.89
C SER A 31 8.18 -14.39 -1.52
N PHE A 32 9.06 -14.30 -0.54
CA PHE A 32 8.78 -13.80 0.79
C PHE A 32 9.81 -12.74 1.13
N LEU A 33 9.37 -11.54 1.50
CA LEU A 33 10.24 -10.42 1.79
C LEU A 33 9.88 -9.80 3.13
N ILE A 34 10.88 -9.38 3.87
CA ILE A 34 10.72 -8.55 5.06
C ILE A 34 10.99 -7.10 4.67
N ALA A 35 10.04 -6.23 4.96
CA ALA A 35 10.15 -4.80 4.70
C ALA A 35 10.31 -4.04 6.03
N GLU A 36 11.23 -3.10 6.04
CA GLU A 36 11.47 -2.21 7.18
C GLU A 36 11.66 -0.77 6.71
N GLY A 37 11.02 0.15 7.41
CA GLY A 37 11.12 1.55 7.07
C GLY A 37 10.30 2.46 8.00
N ARG A 38 9.83 3.55 7.42
CA ARG A 38 9.13 4.59 8.17
C ARG A 38 7.94 5.13 7.40
N ALA A 39 6.87 5.37 8.13
CA ALA A 39 5.71 6.14 7.69
C ALA A 39 5.78 7.54 8.30
N ASP A 40 5.50 8.57 7.50
CA ASP A 40 5.46 9.97 7.92
C ASP A 40 4.23 10.68 7.35
N GLY A 41 3.48 11.39 8.21
CA GLY A 41 2.28 12.12 7.85
C GLY A 41 1.29 12.24 9.01
N ARG A 42 0.01 12.07 8.72
CA ARG A 42 -1.02 12.01 9.78
C ARG A 42 -0.86 10.81 10.69
N VAL A 43 -0.16 9.79 10.22
CA VAL A 43 0.36 8.68 11.01
C VAL A 43 1.87 8.67 10.83
N SER A 44 2.64 8.90 11.89
CA SER A 44 4.09 8.82 11.91
C SER A 44 4.52 7.62 12.75
N ALA A 45 5.21 6.66 12.12
CA ALA A 45 5.43 5.36 12.71
C ALA A 45 6.66 4.65 12.12
N ARG A 46 7.22 3.72 12.88
CA ARG A 46 8.06 2.66 12.33
C ARG A 46 7.18 1.71 11.51
N TYR A 47 7.61 1.42 10.30
CA TYR A 47 6.94 0.51 9.37
C TYR A 47 7.67 -0.83 9.34
N ARG A 48 6.96 -1.92 9.57
CA ARG A 48 7.47 -3.28 9.41
C ARG A 48 6.40 -4.15 8.77
N ALA A 49 6.80 -4.95 7.78
CA ALA A 49 5.87 -5.82 7.09
C ALA A 49 6.54 -7.07 6.53
N ALA A 50 5.74 -8.10 6.32
CA ALA A 50 6.05 -9.21 5.45
C ALA A 50 5.27 -9.02 4.15
N ASN A 51 5.96 -9.21 3.02
CA ASN A 51 5.35 -9.26 1.69
C ASN A 51 5.49 -10.65 1.11
N TYR A 52 4.39 -11.17 0.60
CA TYR A 52 4.33 -12.48 -0.05
C TYR A 52 3.88 -12.31 -1.52
N PRO A 53 4.70 -11.66 -2.39
CA PRO A 53 4.30 -11.33 -3.73
C PRO A 53 4.31 -12.58 -4.63
N ARG A 54 3.31 -12.67 -5.50
CA ARG A 54 3.26 -13.64 -6.57
C ARG A 54 3.75 -13.00 -7.88
N ARG A 55 4.66 -13.67 -8.60
CA ARG A 55 5.02 -13.27 -9.96
C ARG A 55 4.09 -13.97 -10.95
N ARG A 56 3.47 -13.18 -11.81
CA ARG A 56 2.67 -13.65 -12.94
C ARG A 56 3.57 -13.99 -14.14
N ALA A 57 3.04 -14.80 -15.06
CA ALA A 57 3.74 -15.17 -16.30
C ALA A 57 4.07 -13.94 -17.20
N ASP A 58 3.27 -12.87 -17.12
CA ASP A 58 3.50 -11.61 -17.85
C ASP A 58 4.55 -10.68 -17.19
N GLY A 59 5.17 -11.13 -16.08
CA GLY A 59 6.19 -10.37 -15.36
C GLY A 59 5.66 -9.36 -14.33
N ALA A 60 4.35 -9.15 -14.24
CA ALA A 60 3.76 -8.36 -13.18
C ALA A 60 3.88 -9.09 -11.83
N LEU A 61 3.94 -8.31 -10.75
CA LEU A 61 3.90 -8.83 -9.39
C LEU A 61 2.59 -8.46 -8.73
N GLU A 62 2.06 -9.37 -7.94
CA GLU A 62 0.90 -9.16 -7.08
C GLU A 62 1.39 -9.12 -5.64
N PRO A 63 1.71 -7.92 -5.10
CA PRO A 63 2.15 -7.77 -3.72
C PRO A 63 1.03 -8.08 -2.75
N SER A 64 1.39 -8.67 -1.61
CA SER A 64 0.48 -8.94 -0.49
C SER A 64 1.25 -8.67 0.80
N PHE A 65 1.03 -7.49 1.36
CA PHE A 65 1.70 -7.04 2.57
C PHE A 65 0.80 -7.20 3.79
N ARG A 66 1.40 -7.69 4.87
CA ARG A 66 0.82 -7.65 6.22
C ARG A 66 1.86 -7.10 7.16
N GLY A 67 1.48 -6.10 7.93
CA GLY A 67 2.48 -5.42 8.74
C GLY A 67 1.90 -4.65 9.91
N VAL A 68 2.80 -3.92 10.53
CA VAL A 68 2.53 -3.10 11.71
C VAL A 68 3.16 -1.72 11.54
N LEU A 69 2.40 -0.71 11.93
CA LEU A 69 2.86 0.64 12.20
C LEU A 69 2.94 0.79 13.72
N GLU A 70 4.16 0.95 14.22
CA GLU A 70 4.40 1.30 15.63
C GLU A 70 4.55 2.83 15.67
N THR A 71 3.49 3.51 16.10
CA THR A 71 3.45 4.97 16.05
C THR A 71 4.41 5.61 17.04
N ASP A 72 4.88 6.82 16.73
CA ASP A 72 5.83 7.55 17.58
C ASP A 72 5.22 7.90 18.95
N ASP A 73 3.90 7.95 19.05
CA ASP A 73 3.15 8.19 20.30
C ASP A 73 2.66 6.92 20.99
N GLY A 74 3.15 5.73 20.58
CA GLY A 74 3.01 4.47 21.30
C GLY A 74 1.80 3.61 20.91
N ALA A 75 1.10 3.90 19.82
CA ALA A 75 0.03 3.05 19.32
C ALA A 75 0.55 1.93 18.42
N THR A 76 -0.22 0.86 18.31
CA THR A 76 -0.01 -0.23 17.37
C THR A 76 -1.14 -0.23 16.34
N ILE A 77 -0.80 -0.14 15.06
CA ILE A 77 -1.75 -0.22 13.95
C ILE A 77 -1.33 -1.37 13.05
N LEU A 78 -2.14 -2.39 12.93
CA LEU A 78 -1.92 -3.45 11.94
C LEU A 78 -2.45 -2.98 10.60
N PHE A 79 -1.81 -3.41 9.52
CA PHE A 79 -2.29 -3.12 8.18
C PHE A 79 -2.14 -4.32 7.25
N HIS A 80 -2.97 -4.30 6.22
CA HIS A 80 -2.92 -5.24 5.12
C HIS A 80 -3.11 -4.47 3.81
N TRP A 81 -2.18 -4.60 2.86
CA TRP A 81 -2.39 -4.05 1.53
C TRP A 81 -2.07 -5.04 0.43
N GLU A 82 -2.85 -4.97 -0.62
CA GLU A 82 -2.74 -5.79 -1.82
C GLU A 82 -2.85 -4.90 -3.06
N GLY A 83 -2.28 -5.35 -4.16
CA GLY A 83 -2.33 -4.58 -5.38
C GLY A 83 -1.59 -5.22 -6.55
N LEU A 84 -1.09 -4.35 -7.40
CA LEU A 84 -0.34 -4.71 -8.60
C LEU A 84 0.96 -3.90 -8.65
N ALA A 85 2.04 -4.57 -9.00
CA ALA A 85 3.32 -3.95 -9.32
C ALA A 85 3.68 -4.29 -10.79
N ALA A 86 3.72 -3.27 -11.63
CA ALA A 86 3.96 -3.43 -13.05
C ALA A 86 5.03 -2.46 -13.55
N MET A 87 5.72 -2.86 -14.62
CA MET A 87 6.69 -1.99 -15.28
C MET A 87 5.98 -0.94 -16.11
N THR A 88 6.36 0.31 -15.91
CA THR A 88 5.94 1.42 -16.76
C THR A 88 6.75 1.46 -18.05
N PRO A 89 6.29 2.18 -19.10
CA PRO A 89 7.07 2.36 -20.34
C PRO A 89 8.45 3.01 -20.11
N SER A 90 8.61 3.79 -19.04
CA SER A 90 9.90 4.39 -18.66
C SER A 90 10.87 3.44 -17.95
N GLY A 91 10.46 2.17 -17.72
CA GLY A 91 11.27 1.18 -17.01
C GLY A 91 11.20 1.26 -15.48
N MET A 92 10.33 2.10 -14.93
CA MET A 92 10.05 2.17 -13.49
C MET A 92 9.02 1.11 -13.11
N ARG A 93 9.20 0.45 -11.97
CA ARG A 93 8.17 -0.42 -11.39
C ARG A 93 7.23 0.41 -10.53
N ALA A 94 6.01 0.58 -11.02
CA ALA A 94 4.93 1.25 -10.29
C ALA A 94 4.13 0.25 -9.45
N LEU A 95 3.65 0.72 -8.31
CA LEU A 95 2.84 -0.02 -7.34
C LEU A 95 1.50 0.68 -7.17
N LEU A 96 0.42 -0.07 -7.29
CA LEU A 96 -0.94 0.41 -7.07
C LEU A 96 -1.72 -0.61 -6.25
N GLY A 97 -2.52 -0.15 -5.29
CA GLY A 97 -3.33 -1.04 -4.48
C GLY A 97 -4.23 -0.33 -3.48
N THR A 98 -4.73 -1.14 -2.56
CA THR A 98 -5.55 -0.67 -1.43
C THR A 98 -4.96 -1.18 -0.12
N VAL A 99 -5.13 -0.41 0.94
CA VAL A 99 -4.73 -0.78 2.29
C VAL A 99 -5.87 -0.55 3.27
N GLN A 100 -5.98 -1.47 4.22
CA GLN A 100 -6.87 -1.39 5.37
C GLN A 100 -6.03 -1.44 6.66
N HIS A 101 -6.53 -0.75 7.68
CA HIS A 101 -5.88 -0.63 8.97
C HIS A 101 -6.78 -1.16 10.07
N VAL A 102 -6.17 -1.70 11.13
CA VAL A 102 -6.86 -2.16 12.34
C VAL A 102 -6.06 -1.75 13.57
N THR A 103 -6.71 -1.10 14.51
CA THR A 103 -6.11 -0.72 15.80
C THR A 103 -7.15 -0.71 16.89
N ASP A 104 -6.72 -0.94 18.13
CA ASP A 104 -7.51 -0.79 19.36
C ASP A 104 -7.24 0.55 20.08
N ASP A 105 -6.32 1.38 19.54
CA ASP A 105 -6.02 2.68 20.11
C ASP A 105 -7.07 3.72 19.68
N GLU A 106 -7.75 4.34 20.66
CA GLU A 106 -8.83 5.29 20.41
C GLU A 106 -8.42 6.50 19.56
N ARG A 107 -7.15 6.92 19.61
CA ARG A 107 -6.62 8.03 18.81
C ARG A 107 -6.60 7.75 17.32
N TYR A 108 -6.52 6.48 16.93
CA TYR A 108 -6.44 6.01 15.55
C TYR A 108 -7.62 5.13 15.12
N ALA A 109 -8.59 4.88 16.01
CA ALA A 109 -9.74 3.99 15.76
C ALA A 109 -10.56 4.39 14.51
N TRP A 110 -10.52 5.65 14.13
CA TRP A 110 -11.17 6.17 12.92
C TRP A 110 -10.61 5.54 11.61
N LEU A 111 -9.43 4.93 11.65
CA LEU A 111 -8.86 4.19 10.51
C LEU A 111 -9.54 2.84 10.27
N ASN A 112 -10.15 2.24 11.28
CA ASN A 112 -10.73 0.89 11.20
C ASN A 112 -11.82 0.77 10.14
N ASP A 113 -12.55 1.85 9.88
CA ASP A 113 -13.67 1.90 8.94
C ASP A 113 -13.30 2.62 7.61
N ARG A 114 -11.99 2.71 7.31
CA ARG A 114 -11.51 3.39 6.11
C ARG A 114 -10.81 2.45 5.16
N VAL A 115 -11.10 2.62 3.89
CA VAL A 115 -10.29 2.06 2.79
C VAL A 115 -9.38 3.16 2.27
N CYS A 116 -8.11 2.82 2.08
CA CYS A 116 -7.11 3.75 1.57
C CYS A 116 -6.52 3.22 0.26
N THR A 117 -6.09 4.12 -0.61
CA THR A 117 -5.28 3.78 -1.77
C THR A 117 -3.81 3.75 -1.41
N VAL A 118 -3.08 2.89 -2.10
CA VAL A 118 -1.61 2.86 -2.10
C VAL A 118 -1.14 3.08 -3.52
N GLU A 119 -0.26 4.04 -3.72
CA GLU A 119 0.49 4.22 -4.96
C GLU A 119 1.97 4.41 -4.64
N GLY A 120 2.84 3.96 -5.51
CA GLY A 120 4.27 4.16 -5.29
C GLY A 120 5.15 3.57 -6.37
N GLU A 121 6.42 3.49 -6.05
CA GLU A 121 7.44 3.07 -6.98
C GLU A 121 8.63 2.41 -6.27
N VAL A 122 9.30 1.54 -7.00
CA VAL A 122 10.59 0.94 -6.61
C VAL A 122 11.70 1.78 -7.20
N ARG A 123 12.55 2.36 -6.36
CA ARG A 123 13.67 3.22 -6.76
C ARG A 123 14.99 2.50 -6.57
N PRO A 124 15.78 2.27 -7.63
CA PRO A 124 17.16 1.82 -7.46
C PRO A 124 17.95 2.85 -6.64
N ARG A 125 18.77 2.37 -5.70
CA ARG A 125 19.69 3.25 -4.96
C ARG A 125 20.83 3.71 -5.85
N GLU A 126 21.24 4.96 -5.67
CA GLU A 126 22.40 5.52 -6.38
C GLU A 126 23.70 4.74 -6.13
N THR A 127 23.83 4.12 -4.96
CA THR A 127 24.95 3.24 -4.57
C THR A 127 24.98 1.91 -5.32
N GLY A 128 23.90 1.54 -6.02
CA GLY A 128 23.78 0.29 -6.78
C GLY A 128 23.54 -0.96 -5.93
N ASP A 129 23.37 -0.82 -4.61
CA ASP A 129 23.25 -1.92 -3.64
C ASP A 129 21.82 -2.21 -3.18
N GLY A 130 20.83 -2.10 -4.06
CA GLY A 130 19.45 -2.44 -3.76
C GLY A 130 18.46 -1.36 -4.14
N PHE A 131 17.27 -1.43 -3.53
CA PHE A 131 16.14 -0.60 -3.87
C PHE A 131 15.53 0.01 -2.61
N ASP A 132 15.02 1.22 -2.74
CA ASP A 132 14.05 1.79 -1.84
C ASP A 132 12.66 1.69 -2.47
N VAL A 133 11.66 1.42 -1.65
CA VAL A 133 10.26 1.50 -2.07
C VAL A 133 9.65 2.72 -1.40
N VAL A 134 9.03 3.55 -2.21
CA VAL A 134 8.36 4.77 -1.76
C VAL A 134 6.88 4.65 -2.08
N LEU A 135 6.04 4.75 -1.05
CA LEU A 135 4.59 4.69 -1.16
C LEU A 135 3.95 5.98 -0.68
N ARG A 136 2.86 6.33 -1.31
CA ARG A 136 1.89 7.32 -0.85
C ARG A 136 0.59 6.61 -0.52
N VAL A 137 0.08 6.84 0.67
CA VAL A 137 -1.19 6.29 1.16
C VAL A 137 -2.19 7.42 1.32
N CYS A 138 -3.35 7.27 0.68
CA CYS A 138 -4.42 8.26 0.73
C CYS A 138 -5.71 7.64 1.25
N LEU A 139 -6.45 8.40 2.06
CA LEU A 139 -7.82 8.08 2.44
C LEU A 139 -8.73 8.21 1.22
N MET A 140 -9.60 7.23 1.04
CA MET A 140 -10.67 7.28 0.06
C MET A 140 -11.95 7.79 0.72
N THR A 141 -12.50 8.89 0.20
CA THR A 141 -13.81 9.36 0.61
C THR A 141 -14.81 9.09 -0.51
N TRP A 142 -15.88 8.38 -0.18
CA TRP A 142 -16.95 8.10 -1.09
C TRP A 142 -17.71 9.37 -1.49
N GLU A 143 -18.06 9.48 -2.75
CA GLU A 143 -18.94 10.50 -3.28
C GLU A 143 -20.02 9.81 -4.13
N PRO A 144 -21.25 10.33 -4.18
CA PRO A 144 -22.31 9.79 -5.02
C PRO A 144 -21.87 9.69 -6.49
N VAL A 145 -22.13 8.52 -7.10
CA VAL A 145 -21.70 8.24 -8.48
C VAL A 145 -22.55 9.00 -9.50
N THR A 146 -23.83 9.22 -9.23
CA THR A 146 -24.74 9.98 -10.09
C THR A 146 -25.89 10.60 -9.31
N GLY A 147 -26.31 11.83 -9.70
CA GLY A 147 -27.66 12.37 -9.62
C GLY A 147 -28.28 12.69 -8.25
N GLU A 148 -27.74 12.22 -7.14
CA GLU A 148 -28.35 12.47 -5.82
C GLU A 148 -28.16 13.89 -5.27
N ARG A 149 -27.25 14.68 -5.88
CA ARG A 149 -27.06 16.10 -5.47
C ARG A 149 -28.20 17.01 -5.87
N GLU A 150 -29.00 16.66 -6.89
CA GLU A 150 -30.13 17.48 -7.34
C GLU A 150 -31.39 17.27 -6.50
N HIS A 151 -31.58 16.10 -5.86
CA HIS A 151 -32.78 15.81 -5.08
C HIS A 151 -32.78 16.37 -3.64
N ALA A 152 -31.63 16.67 -3.07
CA ALA A 152 -31.55 17.24 -1.72
C ALA A 152 -31.92 18.72 -1.67
N ALA A 153 -31.87 19.44 -2.79
CA ALA A 153 -32.22 20.86 -2.86
C ALA A 153 -33.72 21.11 -3.02
N ASP A 154 -34.46 20.14 -3.58
CA ASP A 154 -35.92 20.29 -3.83
C ASP A 154 -36.80 19.96 -2.62
N ILE A 155 -36.28 19.28 -1.61
CA ILE A 155 -37.06 18.92 -0.40
C ILE A 155 -37.02 20.04 0.66
N ALA A 156 -36.09 20.98 0.55
CA ALA A 156 -35.96 22.11 1.49
C ALA A 156 -36.77 23.37 1.07
N GLY A 157 -37.49 23.32 -0.02
CA GLY A 157 -38.27 24.43 -0.62
C GLY A 157 -39.79 24.25 -0.63
N SER A 158 -40.38 23.41 0.22
CA SER A 158 -41.86 23.24 0.31
C SER A 158 -42.36 23.57 1.70
#